data_6bdaa7427e985a1f39016637dd0f240d
#
_entry.id   6bdaa7427e985a1f39016637dd0f240d
#
_cell.length_a   1.000
_cell.length_b   1.000
_cell.length_c   1.000
_cell.angle_alpha   90.00
_cell.angle_beta   90.00
_cell.angle_gamma   90.00
#
_symmetry.space_group_name_H-M   'P 1'
#
loop_
_entity.id
_entity.type
_entity.pdbx_description
1 polymer ?
#
loop_
_entity_poly.entity_id
_entity_poly.type
_entity_poly.pdbx_seq_one_letter_code
_entity_poly.pdbx_strand_id
1 'polypeptide(L)' 'MAHKILRLPDVIDRVGFSRSTIYDFVSKGKFPAPVRIGIRAVGWLDSDINDWINQQINQSRRPAIHGRLSEGGAA' A
#
# COMPACT_ATOMS: atom_id res chain seq x y z
N MET A 1 19.93 0.82 -12.25
CA MET A 1 18.89 1.51 -11.57
C MET A 1 18.89 1.18 -10.12
N ALA A 2 18.81 2.18 -9.34
CA ALA A 2 18.80 1.96 -7.90
C ALA A 2 17.37 1.70 -7.41
N HIS A 3 17.24 0.77 -6.52
CA HIS A 3 15.98 0.56 -5.85
C HIS A 3 16.04 1.21 -4.48
N LYS A 4 14.97 1.83 -4.09
CA LYS A 4 14.87 2.41 -2.78
C LYS A 4 14.08 1.46 -1.90
N ILE A 5 14.60 1.20 -0.72
CA ILE A 5 13.94 0.32 0.24
C ILE A 5 13.32 1.18 1.33
N LEU A 6 12.05 0.92 1.59
CA LEU A 6 11.32 1.60 2.65
C LEU A 6 11.23 0.67 3.85
N ARG A 7 11.53 1.20 5.01
CA ARG A 7 11.36 0.46 6.25
C ARG A 7 9.92 0.63 6.73
N LEU A 8 9.54 -0.18 7.70
CA LEU A 8 8.15 -0.17 8.16
C LEU A 8 7.65 1.22 8.58
N PRO A 9 8.42 2.03 9.33
CA PRO A 9 7.93 3.37 9.66
C PRO A 9 7.64 4.23 8.43
N ASP A 10 8.45 4.08 7.39
CA ASP A 10 8.24 4.83 6.15
C ASP A 10 6.99 4.35 5.44
N VAL A 11 6.76 3.05 5.44
CA VAL A 11 5.57 2.49 4.82
C VAL A 11 4.32 2.95 5.55
N ILE A 12 4.35 2.92 6.88
CA ILE A 12 3.25 3.40 7.70
C ILE A 12 2.91 4.84 7.34
N ASP A 13 3.94 5.68 7.21
CA ASP A 13 3.77 7.08 6.88
C ASP A 13 3.17 7.26 5.48
N ARG A 14 3.62 6.43 4.54
CA ARG A 14 3.18 6.54 3.15
C ARG A 14 1.74 6.09 2.96
N VAL A 15 1.33 5.02 3.60
CA VAL A 15 0.01 4.44 3.36
C VAL A 15 -0.99 4.79 4.45
N GLY A 16 -0.54 5.24 5.59
CA GLY A 16 -1.46 5.66 6.65
C GLY A 16 -2.09 4.54 7.44
N PHE A 17 -1.58 3.33 7.32
CA PHE A 17 -2.10 2.19 8.08
C PHE A 17 -1.23 1.92 9.28
N SER A 18 -1.80 1.27 10.28
CA SER A 18 -1.03 0.83 11.42
C SER A 18 -0.20 -0.39 11.05
N ARG A 19 0.78 -0.69 11.88
CA ARG A 19 1.63 -1.86 11.70
C ARG A 19 0.81 -3.14 11.59
N SER A 20 -0.13 -3.31 12.49
CA SER A 20 -0.98 -4.50 12.50
C SER A 20 -1.78 -4.64 11.21
N THR A 21 -2.31 -3.52 10.73
CA THR A 21 -3.09 -3.54 9.49
C THR A 21 -2.22 -3.91 8.30
N ILE A 22 -0.99 -3.39 8.25
CA ILE A 22 -0.08 -3.71 7.15
C ILE A 22 0.23 -5.21 7.14
N TYR A 23 0.58 -5.78 8.28
CA TYR A 23 0.89 -7.21 8.33
C TYR A 23 -0.33 -8.09 8.06
N ASP A 24 -1.49 -7.65 8.48
CA ASP A 24 -2.73 -8.35 8.17
C ASP A 24 -2.96 -8.38 6.65
N PHE A 25 -2.78 -7.25 5.99
CA PHE A 25 -2.95 -7.17 4.55
C PHE A 25 -1.90 -7.99 3.81
N VAL A 26 -0.66 -8.01 4.31
CA VAL A 26 0.37 -8.85 3.73
C VAL A 26 -0.04 -10.31 3.80
N SER A 27 -0.53 -10.76 4.94
CA SER A 27 -0.92 -12.15 5.11
C SER A 27 -2.10 -12.54 4.23
N LYS A 28 -2.94 -11.59 3.90
CA LYS A 28 -4.11 -11.83 3.03
C LYS A 28 -3.79 -11.64 1.55
N GLY A 29 -2.56 -11.30 1.23
CA GLY A 29 -2.16 -11.06 -0.15
C GLY A 29 -2.69 -9.77 -0.72
N LYS A 30 -3.07 -8.82 0.11
CA LYS A 30 -3.64 -7.55 -0.33
C LYS A 30 -2.66 -6.39 -0.28
N PHE A 31 -1.45 -6.64 0.10
CA PHE A 31 -0.40 -5.64 0.21
C PHE A 31 0.91 -6.27 -0.20
N PRO A 32 1.83 -5.52 -0.80
CA PRO A 32 3.10 -6.10 -1.22
C PRO A 32 3.84 -6.73 -0.05
N ALA A 33 4.42 -7.88 -0.29
CA ALA A 33 5.17 -8.57 0.74
C ALA A 33 6.53 -7.89 0.93
N PRO A 34 7.02 -7.84 2.16
CA PRO A 34 8.34 -7.27 2.40
C PRO A 34 9.43 -8.15 1.82
N VAL A 35 10.56 -7.54 1.49
CA VAL A 35 11.73 -8.27 1.03
C VAL A 35 12.76 -8.25 2.14
N ARG A 36 13.55 -9.30 2.19
CA ARG A 36 14.61 -9.39 3.18
C ARG A 36 15.80 -8.57 2.71
N ILE A 37 16.24 -7.64 3.53
CA ILE A 37 17.36 -6.78 3.18
C ILE A 37 18.57 -7.02 4.08
N GLY A 38 18.47 -7.98 4.99
CA GLY A 38 19.55 -8.33 5.87
C GLY A 38 19.15 -9.51 6.73
N ILE A 39 20.00 -9.87 7.68
CA ILE A 39 19.73 -11.03 8.52
C ILE A 39 18.46 -10.84 9.33
N ARG A 40 18.25 -9.65 9.85
CA ARG A 40 17.08 -9.37 10.69
C ARG A 40 16.29 -8.17 10.18
N ALA A 41 16.57 -7.74 8.97
CA ALA A 41 15.95 -6.54 8.44
C ALA A 41 15.10 -6.88 7.24
N VAL A 42 13.92 -6.32 7.21
CA VAL A 42 13.04 -6.43 6.05
C VAL A 42 12.60 -5.04 5.66
N GLY A 43 12.19 -4.89 4.42
CA GLY A 43 11.68 -3.61 3.92
C GLY A 43 10.84 -3.86 2.71
N TRP A 44 10.33 -2.80 2.15
CA TRP A 44 9.50 -2.86 0.96
C TRP A 44 10.17 -2.06 -0.14
N LEU A 45 10.08 -2.54 -1.36
CA LEU A 45 10.55 -1.75 -2.49
C LEU A 45 9.66 -0.53 -2.66
N ASP A 46 10.28 0.62 -2.86
CA ASP A 46 9.54 1.86 -3.09
C ASP A 46 8.60 1.73 -4.28
N SER A 47 9.07 1.08 -5.34
CA SER A 47 8.24 0.88 -6.53
C SER A 47 7.02 0.02 -6.23
N ASP A 48 7.17 -1.01 -5.40
CA ASP A 48 6.03 -1.86 -5.03
C ASP A 48 4.98 -1.05 -4.27
N ILE A 49 5.42 -0.21 -3.35
CA ILE A 49 4.50 0.61 -2.57
C ILE A 49 3.81 1.64 -3.47
N ASN A 50 4.55 2.25 -4.37
CA ASN A 50 3.97 3.21 -5.31
C ASN A 50 2.93 2.55 -6.19
N ASP A 51 3.22 1.36 -6.69
CA ASP A 51 2.27 0.63 -7.53
C ASP A 51 1.02 0.28 -6.76
N TRP A 52 1.19 -0.16 -5.52
CA TRP A 52 0.04 -0.49 -4.68
C TRP A 52 -0.83 0.75 -4.44
N ILE A 53 -0.21 1.88 -4.12
CA ILE A 53 -0.94 3.12 -3.90
C ILE A 53 -1.69 3.52 -5.16
N ASN A 54 -1.04 3.43 -6.31
CA ASN A 54 -1.69 3.77 -7.59
C ASN A 54 -2.87 2.86 -7.87
N GLN A 55 -2.76 1.59 -7.56
CA GLN A 55 -3.87 0.67 -7.72
C GLN A 55 -5.06 1.06 -6.84
N GLN A 56 -4.78 1.47 -5.60
CA GLN A 56 -5.84 1.88 -4.70
C GLN A 56 -6.52 3.15 -5.19
N ILE A 57 -5.74 4.10 -5.69
CA ILE A 57 -6.28 5.33 -6.24
C ILE A 57 -7.15 5.03 -7.45
N ASN A 58 -6.68 4.19 -8.34
CA ASN A 58 -7.43 3.85 -9.55
C ASN A 58 -8.73 3.15 -9.21
N GLN A 59 -8.72 2.26 -8.25
CA GLN A 59 -9.94 1.59 -7.81
C GLN A 59 -10.93 2.56 -7.20
N SER A 60 -10.42 3.52 -6.42
CA SER A 60 -11.27 4.50 -5.78
C SER A 60 -11.88 5.48 -6.77
N ARG A 61 -11.16 5.76 -7.84
CA ARG A 61 -11.61 6.71 -8.85
C ARG A 61 -12.40 6.08 -9.98
N ARG A 62 -12.64 4.76 -9.92
CA ARG A 62 -13.42 4.15 -10.91
C ARG A 62 -14.71 4.84 -11.03
N PRO A 63 -15.15 5.15 -12.21
CA PRO A 63 -16.47 5.72 -12.39
C PRO A 63 -17.43 4.76 -11.78
N ALA A 64 -18.12 5.25 -10.94
CA ALA A 64 -18.93 4.40 -10.27
C ALA A 64 -20.03 4.05 -11.00
N ILE A 65 -20.10 3.67 -11.12
CA ILE A 65 -21.03 3.36 -11.53
C ILE A 65 -21.97 3.34 -10.55
N HIS A 66 -21.78 3.84 -9.91
CA HIS A 66 -22.03 3.76 -8.99
C HIS A 66 -22.22 4.44 -8.39
N GLY A 67 -22.63 4.84 -8.27
CA GLY A 67 -22.69 5.38 -7.79
C GLY A 67 -22.59 5.95 -6.88
N ARG A 68 -22.69 6.10 -6.56
CA ARG A 68 -22.40 6.49 -5.85
C ARG A 68 -22.11 7.27 -5.40
N LEU A 69 -22.18 7.60 -5.46
CA LEU A 69 -21.65 8.10 -5.10
C LEU A 69 -21.63 8.72 -4.47
N SER A 70 -21.85 8.86 -4.44
CA SER A 70 -21.58 9.07 -4.01
C SER A 70 -21.49 9.46 -3.24
N GLU A 71 -21.65 9.59 -3.20
CA GLU A 71 -21.32 9.64 -2.65
C GLU A 71 -20.82 9.74 -2.02
N GLY A 72 -21.04 10.00 -2.01
CA GLY A 72 -20.31 9.78 -1.57
C GLY A 72 -19.66 10.19 -1.40
N GLY A 73 -19.63 10.43 -1.38
CA GLY A 73 -18.86 10.44 -1.33
C GLY A 73 -18.36 11.08 -1.37
N ALA A 74 -18.46 11.26 -1.37
CA ALA A 74 -17.89 11.53 -1.50
C ALA A 74 -17.45 11.93 -1.29
N ALA A 75 -17.49 12.10 -1.17
CA ALA A 75 -17.06 12.16 -1.08
C ALA A 75 -16.71 12.28 -1.04
#